data_6cc5aa22f435ae585cbedfe7da241cb0
#
_entry.id   6cc5aa22f435ae585cbedfe7da241cb0
#
_cell.length_a   1.000
_cell.length_b   1.000
_cell.length_c   1.000
_cell.angle_alpha   90.00
_cell.angle_beta   90.00
_cell.angle_gamma   90.00
#
_symmetry.space_group_name_H-M   'P 1'
#
loop_
_entity.id
_entity.type
_entity.pdbx_description
1 polymer ?
#
loop_
_entity_poly.entity_id
_entity_poly.type
_entity_poly.pdbx_seq_one_letter_code
_entity_poly.pdbx_strand_id
1 'polypeptide(L)'
;LKCKYIDTSKIVSANYKVLQYLNILGNFYNIKWGRRGIDFSKKISTIDDVIELAFDKNNSLFDRVLENEQDLKDEDIIYLSIQYPFQLNYAIRFSKFLKSQNDKIKIIFGGDYITHINKNLEELMKKCLFIDGITLFGNYDNVVKLIEMFKKNEKTSNINNTIYRLGNKILFNYNIAKDEFYKERYVPDFSDLNLNKYLSNLKLISLTLNYGCYHSQCMFCSRYFYYNGYHCYDIDRILEYIKFLYENEHIEAIYFIDE
;
A
#
# COMPACT_ATOMS: atom_id res chain seq x y z
N LEU A 1 -20.91 -16.79 -22.69
CA LEU A 1 -19.52 -16.47 -22.32
C LEU A 1 -18.59 -17.25 -23.23
N LYS A 2 -17.97 -16.56 -24.21
CA LYS A 2 -16.90 -17.17 -25.01
C LYS A 2 -15.63 -17.13 -24.16
N CYS A 3 -15.16 -18.29 -23.70
CA CYS A 3 -13.87 -18.38 -23.04
C CYS A 3 -12.77 -18.06 -24.05
N LYS A 4 -12.08 -16.93 -23.91
CA LYS A 4 -10.89 -16.63 -24.71
C LYS A 4 -9.76 -17.54 -24.22
N TYR A 5 -9.22 -18.36 -25.11
CA TYR A 5 -8.01 -19.13 -24.79
C TYR A 5 -6.82 -18.17 -24.64
N ILE A 6 -6.22 -18.19 -23.47
CA ILE A 6 -5.01 -17.42 -23.20
C ILE A 6 -3.81 -18.31 -23.48
N ASP A 7 -2.99 -17.92 -24.46
CA ASP A 7 -1.73 -18.62 -24.74
C ASP A 7 -0.72 -18.35 -23.62
N THR A 8 -0.70 -19.24 -22.64
CA THR A 8 0.19 -19.14 -21.49
C THR A 8 1.67 -19.17 -21.87
N SER A 9 2.04 -19.76 -23.03
CA SER A 9 3.43 -19.81 -23.48
C SER A 9 3.97 -18.42 -23.81
N LYS A 10 3.15 -17.55 -24.38
CA LYS A 10 3.50 -16.15 -24.68
C LYS A 10 3.65 -15.34 -23.41
N ILE A 11 2.79 -15.57 -22.39
CA ILE A 11 2.89 -14.90 -21.10
C ILE A 11 4.18 -15.31 -20.39
N VAL A 12 4.51 -16.61 -20.35
CA VAL A 12 5.75 -17.10 -19.77
C VAL A 12 6.97 -16.52 -20.48
N SER A 13 6.96 -16.47 -21.82
CA SER A 13 8.06 -15.90 -22.61
C SER A 13 8.22 -14.39 -22.33
N ALA A 14 7.12 -13.64 -22.24
CA ALA A 14 7.15 -12.22 -21.93
C ALA A 14 7.72 -11.97 -20.52
N ASN A 15 7.24 -12.71 -19.53
CA ASN A 15 7.73 -12.63 -18.15
C ASN A 15 9.22 -12.97 -18.07
N TYR A 16 9.69 -13.97 -18.81
CA TYR A 16 11.12 -14.31 -18.85
C TYR A 16 11.97 -13.18 -19.41
N LYS A 17 11.54 -12.53 -20.50
CA LYS A 17 12.22 -11.35 -21.04
C LYS A 17 12.25 -10.19 -20.05
N VAL A 18 11.14 -9.91 -19.37
CA VAL A 18 11.09 -8.87 -18.33
C VAL A 18 12.10 -9.17 -17.23
N LEU A 19 12.16 -10.41 -16.73
CA LEU A 19 13.14 -10.81 -15.71
C LEU A 19 14.58 -10.67 -16.22
N GLN A 20 14.87 -10.98 -17.49
CA GLN A 20 16.20 -10.74 -18.08
C GLN A 20 16.56 -9.24 -18.07
N TYR A 21 15.64 -8.36 -18.49
CA TYR A 21 15.86 -6.90 -18.43
C TYR A 21 16.08 -6.41 -17.00
N LEU A 22 15.27 -6.89 -16.05
CA LEU A 22 15.41 -6.54 -14.64
C LEU A 22 16.76 -7.00 -14.09
N ASN A 23 17.25 -8.17 -14.47
CA ASN A 23 18.58 -8.65 -14.07
C ASN A 23 19.70 -7.79 -14.66
N ILE A 24 19.60 -7.37 -15.92
CA ILE A 24 20.56 -6.44 -16.54
C ILE A 24 20.59 -5.11 -15.78
N LEU A 25 19.41 -4.53 -15.52
CA LEU A 25 19.28 -3.31 -14.72
C LEU A 25 19.80 -3.52 -13.30
N GLY A 26 19.50 -4.67 -12.69
CA GLY A 26 20.00 -5.04 -11.38
C GLY A 26 21.52 -5.05 -11.30
N ASN A 27 22.19 -5.63 -12.29
CA ASN A 27 23.65 -5.63 -12.36
C ASN A 27 24.21 -4.21 -12.53
N PHE A 28 23.53 -3.39 -13.33
CA PHE A 28 23.98 -2.01 -13.58
C PHE A 28 23.81 -1.11 -12.33
N TYR A 29 22.73 -1.31 -11.57
CA TYR A 29 22.41 -0.51 -10.38
C TYR A 29 22.71 -1.23 -9.06
N ASN A 30 23.38 -2.38 -9.08
CA ASN A 30 23.67 -3.23 -7.93
C ASN A 30 22.40 -3.64 -7.12
N ILE A 31 21.33 -3.94 -7.85
CA ILE A 31 20.03 -4.37 -7.30
C ILE A 31 19.83 -5.85 -7.62
N LYS A 32 19.46 -6.64 -6.61
CA LYS A 32 19.03 -8.03 -6.82
C LYS A 32 17.52 -8.10 -6.90
N TRP A 33 17.04 -8.76 -7.95
CA TRP A 33 15.61 -8.98 -8.14
C TRP A 33 15.25 -10.40 -7.70
N GLY A 34 14.37 -10.51 -6.71
CA GLY A 34 13.78 -11.76 -6.26
C GLY A 34 12.40 -12.00 -6.85
N ARG A 35 11.80 -13.15 -6.56
CA ARG A 35 10.44 -13.49 -7.01
C ARG A 35 9.36 -12.53 -6.52
N ARG A 36 9.60 -11.82 -5.42
CA ARG A 36 8.65 -10.91 -4.75
C ARG A 36 9.07 -9.44 -4.83
N GLY A 37 9.99 -9.08 -5.72
CA GLY A 37 10.50 -7.73 -5.86
C GLY A 37 11.99 -7.61 -5.62
N ILE A 38 12.45 -6.52 -5.04
CA ILE A 38 13.87 -6.29 -4.77
C ILE A 38 14.32 -7.15 -3.59
N ASP A 39 15.41 -7.88 -3.80
CA ASP A 39 16.05 -8.69 -2.76
C ASP A 39 17.18 -7.88 -2.11
N PHE A 40 17.06 -7.64 -0.83
CA PHE A 40 18.06 -6.92 -0.06
C PHE A 40 19.12 -7.89 0.45
N SER A 41 20.37 -7.60 0.17
CA SER A 41 21.51 -8.39 0.67
C SER A 41 21.70 -8.28 2.18
N LYS A 42 21.11 -7.25 2.81
CA LYS A 42 21.18 -7.00 4.25
C LYS A 42 19.92 -7.56 4.95
N LYS A 43 20.14 -8.29 6.04
CA LYS A 43 19.03 -8.71 6.91
C LYS A 43 18.44 -7.48 7.59
N ILE A 44 17.15 -7.28 7.43
CA ILE A 44 16.38 -6.21 8.08
C ILE A 44 15.73 -6.80 9.32
N SER A 45 16.06 -6.28 10.50
CA SER A 45 15.54 -6.75 11.79
C SER A 45 14.98 -5.63 12.65
N THR A 46 15.40 -4.39 12.42
CA THR A 46 15.05 -3.21 13.22
C THR A 46 14.58 -2.06 12.33
N ILE A 47 13.95 -1.06 12.94
CA ILE A 47 13.61 0.19 12.24
C ILE A 47 14.87 0.92 11.76
N ASP A 48 15.96 0.84 12.51
CA ASP A 48 17.23 1.43 12.08
C ASP A 48 17.76 0.79 10.81
N ASP A 49 17.68 -0.53 10.69
CA ASP A 49 18.07 -1.23 9.45
C ASP A 49 17.25 -0.74 8.25
N VAL A 50 15.94 -0.52 8.44
CA VAL A 50 15.06 -0.01 7.38
C VAL A 50 15.44 1.42 6.99
N ILE A 51 15.72 2.28 7.98
CA ILE A 51 16.09 3.67 7.74
C ILE A 51 17.46 3.76 7.06
N GLU A 52 18.42 2.96 7.52
CA GLU A 52 19.74 2.88 6.88
C GLU A 52 19.64 2.45 5.42
N LEU A 53 18.81 1.42 5.15
CA LEU A 53 18.54 0.96 3.79
C LEU A 53 17.85 2.02 2.94
N ALA A 54 16.91 2.77 3.52
CA ALA A 54 16.22 3.86 2.83
C ALA A 54 17.19 4.94 2.33
N PHE A 55 18.27 5.18 3.04
CA PHE A 55 19.26 6.21 2.72
C PHE A 55 20.58 5.68 2.18
N ASP A 56 20.61 4.41 1.81
CA ASP A 56 21.78 3.82 1.15
C ASP A 56 22.05 4.57 -0.18
N LYS A 57 23.30 5.03 -0.33
CA LYS A 57 23.76 5.76 -1.52
C LYS A 57 23.79 4.90 -2.79
N ASN A 58 23.81 3.58 -2.65
CA ASN A 58 23.79 2.64 -3.77
C ASN A 58 22.38 2.51 -4.42
N ASN A 59 21.37 3.14 -3.88
CA ASN A 59 19.98 3.07 -4.37
C ASN A 59 19.67 4.14 -5.45
N SER A 60 20.60 4.34 -6.37
CA SER A 60 20.58 5.40 -7.39
C SER A 60 19.42 5.31 -8.40
N LEU A 61 18.90 4.10 -8.64
CA LEU A 61 17.75 3.92 -9.53
C LEU A 61 16.51 4.61 -9.00
N PHE A 62 16.27 4.48 -7.70
CA PHE A 62 15.10 5.10 -7.08
C PHE A 62 15.19 6.64 -7.09
N ASP A 63 16.38 7.20 -6.89
CA ASP A 63 16.58 8.64 -6.96
C ASP A 63 16.25 9.22 -8.34
N ARG A 64 16.63 8.52 -9.41
CA ARG A 64 16.24 8.91 -10.77
C ARG A 64 14.73 8.87 -11.02
N VAL A 65 14.04 7.90 -10.43
CA VAL A 65 12.57 7.88 -10.49
C VAL A 65 12.00 9.09 -9.75
N LEU A 66 12.51 9.38 -8.55
CA LEU A 66 12.06 10.54 -7.76
C LEU A 66 12.30 11.88 -8.45
N GLU A 67 13.43 12.05 -9.12
CA GLU A 67 13.75 13.27 -9.87
C GLU A 67 12.75 13.59 -10.99
N ASN A 68 12.06 12.56 -11.51
CA ASN A 68 11.05 12.72 -12.56
C ASN A 68 9.62 12.97 -11.98
N GLU A 69 9.41 12.75 -10.68
CA GLU A 69 8.11 12.91 -10.01
C GLU A 69 7.94 14.36 -9.47
N GLN A 70 7.97 15.33 -10.37
CA GLN A 70 7.88 16.75 -9.98
C GLN A 70 6.45 17.22 -9.69
N ASP A 71 5.45 16.52 -10.22
CA ASP A 71 4.05 16.94 -10.12
C ASP A 71 3.50 16.84 -8.68
N LEU A 72 4.12 16.01 -7.83
CA LEU A 72 3.66 15.78 -6.46
C LEU A 72 4.04 16.88 -5.46
N LYS A 73 4.90 17.81 -5.84
CA LYS A 73 5.33 18.92 -4.95
C LYS A 73 4.22 19.91 -4.61
N ASP A 74 3.17 19.95 -5.45
CA ASP A 74 2.04 20.88 -5.29
C ASP A 74 0.88 20.26 -4.51
N GLU A 75 1.02 18.99 -4.10
CA GLU A 75 0.02 18.30 -3.30
C GLU A 75 0.06 18.75 -1.84
N ASP A 76 -1.10 18.81 -1.20
CA ASP A 76 -1.21 19.12 0.23
C ASP A 76 -0.96 17.90 1.11
N ILE A 77 -1.47 16.74 0.69
CA ILE A 77 -1.45 15.49 1.46
C ILE A 77 -1.14 14.33 0.54
N ILE A 78 -0.19 13.50 0.93
CA ILE A 78 0.16 12.27 0.23
C ILE A 78 -0.04 11.08 1.16
N TYR A 79 -0.87 10.12 0.73
CA TYR A 79 -1.10 8.86 1.41
C TYR A 79 -0.32 7.74 0.72
N LEU A 80 0.56 7.06 1.47
CA LEU A 80 1.36 5.94 0.98
C LEU A 80 0.85 4.62 1.55
N SER A 81 0.28 3.78 0.68
CA SER A 81 -0.19 2.44 1.02
C SER A 81 0.95 1.44 0.92
N ILE A 82 1.46 1.01 2.06
CA ILE A 82 2.61 0.11 2.20
C ILE A 82 2.09 -1.30 2.50
N GLN A 83 2.11 -2.16 1.49
CA GLN A 83 1.57 -3.52 1.55
C GLN A 83 2.63 -4.57 1.88
N TYR A 84 3.91 -4.29 1.54
CA TYR A 84 5.01 -5.24 1.67
C TYR A 84 6.23 -4.65 2.38
N PRO A 85 7.03 -5.48 3.06
CA PRO A 85 8.20 -5.02 3.82
C PRO A 85 9.17 -4.16 3.00
N PHE A 86 9.42 -4.55 1.75
CA PHE A 86 10.36 -3.85 0.88
C PHE A 86 9.89 -2.47 0.40
N GLN A 87 8.59 -2.16 0.56
CA GLN A 87 8.06 -0.84 0.20
C GLN A 87 8.37 0.21 1.29
N LEU A 88 8.58 -0.21 2.53
CA LEU A 88 8.76 0.72 3.65
C LEU A 88 10.01 1.60 3.51
N ASN A 89 11.15 1.02 3.14
CA ASN A 89 12.36 1.81 2.95
C ASN A 89 12.23 2.82 1.80
N TYR A 90 11.53 2.45 0.72
CA TYR A 90 11.25 3.37 -0.39
C TYR A 90 10.26 4.47 0.02
N ALA A 91 9.21 4.12 0.78
CA ALA A 91 8.26 5.10 1.31
C ALA A 91 8.95 6.12 2.23
N ILE A 92 9.89 5.68 3.08
CA ILE A 92 10.71 6.54 3.94
C ILE A 92 11.56 7.49 3.09
N ARG A 93 12.29 6.98 2.09
CA ARG A 93 13.11 7.79 1.20
C ARG A 93 12.28 8.79 0.41
N PHE A 94 11.17 8.34 -0.17
CA PHE A 94 10.23 9.18 -0.91
C PHE A 94 9.66 10.31 -0.05
N SER A 95 9.24 9.99 1.15
CA SER A 95 8.71 10.97 2.10
C SER A 95 9.72 12.08 2.41
N LYS A 96 10.98 11.71 2.63
CA LYS A 96 12.04 12.69 2.86
C LYS A 96 12.30 13.55 1.61
N PHE A 97 12.26 12.95 0.43
CA PHE A 97 12.39 13.69 -0.83
C PHE A 97 11.25 14.69 -0.98
N LEU A 98 9.99 14.28 -0.82
CA LEU A 98 8.83 15.17 -0.91
C LEU A 98 8.94 16.36 0.07
N LYS A 99 9.29 16.09 1.32
CA LYS A 99 9.49 17.13 2.34
C LYS A 99 10.65 18.07 2.00
N SER A 100 11.65 17.63 1.25
CA SER A 100 12.73 18.51 0.77
C SER A 100 12.27 19.45 -0.35
N GLN A 101 11.25 19.05 -1.13
CA GLN A 101 10.65 19.89 -2.16
C GLN A 101 9.60 20.86 -1.59
N ASN A 102 8.78 20.37 -0.66
CA ASN A 102 7.75 21.15 0.01
C ASN A 102 7.54 20.60 1.43
N ASP A 103 7.99 21.31 2.45
CA ASP A 103 7.91 20.90 3.85
C ASP A 103 6.46 20.89 4.40
N LYS A 104 5.54 21.58 3.72
CA LYS A 104 4.13 21.68 4.10
C LYS A 104 3.33 20.41 3.76
N ILE A 105 3.77 19.63 2.77
CA ILE A 105 3.09 18.37 2.40
C ILE A 105 2.90 17.49 3.64
N LYS A 106 1.67 17.04 3.87
CA LYS A 106 1.38 16.05 4.91
C LYS A 106 1.54 14.64 4.36
N ILE A 107 2.31 13.82 5.03
CA ILE A 107 2.61 12.45 4.61
C ILE A 107 2.00 11.47 5.59
N ILE A 108 1.11 10.61 5.08
CA ILE A 108 0.40 9.60 5.84
C ILE A 108 0.80 8.22 5.32
N PHE A 109 1.20 7.34 6.24
CA PHE A 109 1.45 5.93 5.93
C PHE A 109 0.24 5.07 6.31
N GLY A 110 -0.02 4.06 5.53
CA GLY A 110 -1.00 3.02 5.82
C GLY A 110 -0.68 1.75 5.06
N GLY A 111 -1.66 0.87 4.95
CA GLY A 111 -1.52 -0.42 4.30
C GLY A 111 -1.25 -1.57 5.28
N ASP A 112 -1.28 -2.77 4.74
CA ASP A 112 -1.29 -4.00 5.53
C ASP A 112 0.03 -4.18 6.32
N TYR A 113 1.17 -3.92 5.67
CA TYR A 113 2.46 -4.05 6.33
C TYR A 113 2.66 -3.06 7.47
N ILE A 114 2.13 -1.84 7.36
CA ILE A 114 2.17 -0.86 8.46
C ILE A 114 1.40 -1.36 9.68
N THR A 115 0.22 -1.93 9.46
CA THR A 115 -0.54 -2.57 10.54
C THR A 115 0.24 -3.73 11.16
N HIS A 116 0.98 -4.49 10.35
CA HIS A 116 1.77 -5.64 10.77
C HIS A 116 2.91 -5.27 11.74
N ILE A 117 3.58 -4.15 11.50
CA ILE A 117 4.69 -3.67 12.34
C ILE A 117 4.24 -2.72 13.45
N ASN A 118 2.99 -2.77 13.88
CA ASN A 118 2.37 -1.81 14.80
C ASN A 118 3.21 -1.49 16.06
N LYS A 119 3.90 -2.47 16.61
CA LYS A 119 4.77 -2.32 17.80
C LYS A 119 5.98 -1.42 17.55
N ASN A 120 6.37 -1.22 16.30
CA ASN A 120 7.57 -0.47 15.91
C ASN A 120 7.22 0.94 15.39
N LEU A 121 5.94 1.28 15.29
CA LEU A 121 5.50 2.54 14.67
C LEU A 121 5.83 3.76 15.51
N GLU A 122 5.86 3.62 16.83
CA GLU A 122 6.30 4.70 17.72
C GLU A 122 7.75 5.08 17.45
N GLU A 123 8.61 4.09 17.33
CA GLU A 123 10.02 4.28 16.98
C GLU A 123 10.19 4.89 15.59
N LEU A 124 9.44 4.37 14.60
CA LEU A 124 9.42 4.91 13.24
C LEU A 124 9.04 6.39 13.24
N MET A 125 7.95 6.76 13.92
CA MET A 125 7.51 8.15 14.02
C MET A 125 8.51 9.04 14.74
N LYS A 126 9.20 8.56 15.76
CA LYS A 126 10.22 9.32 16.48
C LYS A 126 11.45 9.60 15.61
N LYS A 127 11.87 8.63 14.80
CA LYS A 127 13.07 8.72 13.96
C LYS A 127 12.80 9.41 12.61
N CYS A 128 11.60 9.26 12.06
CA CYS A 128 11.21 9.85 10.77
C CYS A 128 10.28 11.04 10.97
N LEU A 129 10.86 12.21 11.26
CA LEU A 129 10.11 13.45 11.57
C LEU A 129 9.28 13.96 10.38
N PHE A 130 9.55 13.47 9.19
CA PHE A 130 8.84 13.80 7.95
C PHE A 130 7.57 12.98 7.72
N ILE A 131 7.25 12.01 8.59
CA ILE A 131 5.96 11.29 8.59
C ILE A 131 5.01 12.04 9.53
N ASP A 132 3.88 12.52 8.99
CA ASP A 132 2.89 13.29 9.76
C ASP A 132 1.83 12.38 10.40
N GLY A 133 1.46 11.26 9.74
CA GLY A 133 0.41 10.38 10.22
C GLY A 133 0.57 8.93 9.77
N ILE A 134 -0.08 8.04 10.51
CA ILE A 134 -0.18 6.61 10.19
C ILE A 134 -1.61 6.17 10.46
N THR A 135 -2.18 5.37 9.55
CA THR A 135 -3.47 4.71 9.72
C THR A 135 -3.31 3.20 9.74
N LEU A 136 -4.10 2.54 10.56
CA LEU A 136 -4.01 1.10 10.80
C LEU A 136 -5.30 0.40 10.36
N PHE A 137 -5.19 -0.88 10.03
CA PHE A 137 -6.31 -1.79 9.75
C PHE A 137 -7.18 -1.44 8.54
N GLY A 138 -6.71 -0.62 7.60
CA GLY A 138 -7.42 -0.33 6.36
C GLY A 138 -8.78 0.39 6.52
N ASN A 139 -8.98 1.08 7.64
CA ASN A 139 -10.21 1.83 7.88
C ASN A 139 -10.18 3.16 7.12
N TYR A 140 -10.92 3.23 6.01
CA TYR A 140 -10.97 4.41 5.14
C TYR A 140 -11.58 5.63 5.82
N ASP A 141 -12.56 5.48 6.71
CA ASP A 141 -13.15 6.60 7.45
C ASP A 141 -12.12 7.31 8.32
N ASN A 142 -11.23 6.54 8.94
CA ASN A 142 -10.16 7.11 9.74
C ASN A 142 -9.11 7.82 8.89
N VAL A 143 -8.88 7.32 7.66
CA VAL A 143 -8.04 8.02 6.67
C VAL A 143 -8.66 9.38 6.32
N VAL A 144 -9.95 9.39 5.97
CA VAL A 144 -10.67 10.63 5.62
C VAL A 144 -10.66 11.61 6.79
N LYS A 145 -10.98 11.16 8.01
CA LYS A 145 -10.95 12.01 9.22
C LYS A 145 -9.57 12.61 9.48
N LEU A 146 -8.51 11.82 9.27
CA LEU A 146 -7.13 12.29 9.45
C LEU A 146 -6.75 13.33 8.39
N ILE A 147 -7.15 13.12 7.14
CA ILE A 147 -6.96 14.06 6.04
C ILE A 147 -7.70 15.38 6.34
N GLU A 148 -8.96 15.30 6.75
CA GLU A 148 -9.75 16.50 7.11
C GLU A 148 -9.14 17.27 8.26
N MET A 149 -8.67 16.56 9.30
CA MET A 149 -7.97 17.17 10.44
C MET A 149 -6.75 17.95 9.97
N PHE A 150 -5.93 17.39 9.08
CA PHE A 150 -4.76 18.10 8.55
C PHE A 150 -5.15 19.29 7.67
N LYS A 151 -6.18 19.17 6.81
CA LYS A 151 -6.67 20.27 5.97
C LYS A 151 -7.22 21.44 6.78
N LYS A 152 -7.96 21.15 7.85
CA LYS A 152 -8.55 22.17 8.72
C LYS A 152 -7.59 22.70 9.79
N ASN A 153 -6.39 22.10 9.89
CA ASN A 153 -5.41 22.39 10.94
C ASN A 153 -6.02 22.29 12.36
N GLU A 154 -6.92 21.32 12.53
CA GLU A 154 -7.58 21.08 13.81
C GLU A 154 -6.63 20.41 14.80
N LYS A 155 -6.73 20.83 16.07
CA LYS A 155 -5.88 20.30 17.14
C LYS A 155 -6.50 19.13 17.88
N THR A 156 -7.65 18.70 17.45
CA THR A 156 -8.37 17.61 18.11
C THR A 156 -8.48 16.41 17.21
N SER A 157 -8.31 15.28 17.77
CA SER A 157 -9.36 14.31 17.93
C SER A 157 -8.81 12.93 18.15
N ASN A 158 -9.58 12.16 18.84
CA ASN A 158 -9.38 10.75 19.04
C ASN A 158 -9.84 10.01 17.77
N ILE A 159 -9.01 10.01 16.71
CA ILE A 159 -9.27 9.22 15.52
C ILE A 159 -8.75 7.82 15.79
N ASN A 160 -9.66 6.86 15.87
CA ASN A 160 -9.30 5.48 16.19
C ASN A 160 -8.29 4.89 15.21
N ASN A 161 -7.43 4.02 15.70
CA ASN A 161 -6.43 3.29 14.90
C ASN A 161 -5.55 4.20 14.03
N THR A 162 -5.16 5.34 14.61
CA THR A 162 -4.24 6.28 13.98
C THR A 162 -3.11 6.67 14.93
N ILE A 163 -1.97 6.98 14.34
CA ILE A 163 -0.84 7.62 15.01
C ILE A 163 -0.56 8.88 14.21
N TYR A 164 -0.50 10.02 14.84
CA TYR A 164 -0.23 11.27 14.13
C TYR A 164 0.52 12.28 14.97
N ARG A 165 1.17 13.18 14.27
CA ARG A 165 1.96 14.26 14.86
C ARG A 165 1.13 15.52 15.00
N LEU A 166 1.09 16.05 16.20
CA LEU A 166 0.47 17.33 16.51
C LEU A 166 1.50 18.25 17.19
N GLY A 167 2.10 19.14 16.41
CA GLY A 167 3.28 19.89 16.84
C GLY A 167 4.42 18.92 17.21
N ASN A 168 4.96 19.03 18.42
CA ASN A 168 6.05 18.16 18.88
C ASN A 168 5.56 16.86 19.55
N LYS A 169 4.25 16.64 19.65
CA LYS A 169 3.70 15.45 20.28
C LYS A 169 3.28 14.43 19.23
N ILE A 170 3.51 13.16 19.54
CA ILE A 170 2.96 12.03 18.78
C ILE A 170 1.78 11.48 19.58
N LEU A 171 0.62 11.41 18.95
CA LEU A 171 -0.60 10.87 19.55
C LEU A 171 -0.83 9.46 19.04
N PHE A 172 -1.10 8.55 19.96
CA PHE A 172 -1.35 7.13 19.68
C PHE A 172 -2.77 6.80 20.07
N ASN A 173 -3.62 6.55 19.07
CA ASN A 173 -5.01 6.20 19.29
C ASN A 173 -5.24 4.78 18.79
N TYR A 174 -4.80 3.82 19.56
CA TYR A 174 -4.93 2.41 19.24
C TYR A 174 -6.17 1.84 19.91
N ASN A 175 -7.23 1.64 19.15
CA ASN A 175 -8.46 1.00 19.63
C ASN A 175 -8.93 0.00 18.56
N ILE A 176 -8.70 -1.27 18.80
CA ILE A 176 -9.25 -2.34 17.97
C ILE A 176 -10.72 -2.51 18.37
N ALA A 177 -11.57 -1.61 17.94
CA ALA A 177 -13.00 -1.84 17.98
C ALA A 177 -13.33 -2.89 16.91
N LYS A 178 -13.77 -4.06 17.38
CA LYS A 178 -13.86 -5.30 16.60
C LYS A 178 -14.85 -5.27 15.43
N ASP A 179 -15.80 -4.34 15.42
CA ASP A 179 -16.99 -4.40 14.55
C ASP A 179 -17.14 -3.25 13.55
N GLU A 180 -16.27 -2.23 13.60
CA GLU A 180 -16.40 -1.05 12.74
C GLU A 180 -15.67 -1.15 11.40
N PHE A 181 -14.75 -2.09 11.25
CA PHE A 181 -13.86 -2.19 10.10
C PHE A 181 -14.55 -2.51 8.78
N TYR A 182 -15.74 -3.10 8.83
CA TYR A 182 -16.32 -3.79 7.67
C TYR A 182 -17.75 -3.37 7.34
N LYS A 183 -18.31 -2.40 8.06
CA LYS A 183 -19.71 -2.00 7.89
C LYS A 183 -19.98 -1.29 6.57
N GLU A 184 -19.01 -0.52 6.08
CA GLU A 184 -19.16 0.20 4.82
C GLU A 184 -18.00 -0.11 3.89
N ARG A 185 -18.31 -0.74 2.76
CA ARG A 185 -17.35 -0.94 1.71
C ARG A 185 -17.40 0.21 0.74
N TYR A 186 -16.28 0.89 0.58
CA TYR A 186 -16.08 1.77 -0.56
C TYR A 186 -15.84 0.92 -1.80
N VAL A 187 -16.57 1.24 -2.85
CA VAL A 187 -16.36 0.63 -4.16
C VAL A 187 -15.12 1.28 -4.77
N PRO A 188 -14.07 0.51 -5.12
CA PRO A 188 -12.90 1.09 -5.77
C PRO A 188 -13.28 1.67 -7.12
N ASP A 189 -12.83 2.89 -7.40
CA ASP A 189 -12.94 3.52 -8.69
C ASP A 189 -11.70 3.23 -9.54
N PHE A 190 -11.89 2.67 -10.73
CA PHE A 190 -10.82 2.34 -11.67
C PHE A 190 -10.86 3.22 -12.92
N SER A 191 -11.73 4.20 -12.99
CA SER A 191 -11.99 5.02 -14.20
C SER A 191 -10.76 5.81 -14.67
N ASP A 192 -9.87 6.18 -13.75
CA ASP A 192 -8.62 6.88 -14.04
C ASP A 192 -7.46 5.95 -14.46
N LEU A 193 -7.65 4.62 -14.37
CA LEU A 193 -6.63 3.66 -14.74
C LEU A 193 -6.70 3.33 -16.25
N ASN A 194 -5.66 3.67 -16.99
CA ASN A 194 -5.54 3.23 -18.36
C ASN A 194 -5.12 1.76 -18.44
N LEU A 195 -6.09 0.85 -18.26
CA LEU A 195 -5.85 -0.60 -18.24
C LEU A 195 -5.24 -1.14 -19.56
N ASN A 196 -5.33 -0.42 -20.66
CA ASN A 196 -4.68 -0.80 -21.91
C ASN A 196 -3.15 -0.68 -21.88
N LYS A 197 -2.59 0.07 -20.92
CA LYS A 197 -1.15 0.19 -20.70
C LYS A 197 -0.57 -0.94 -19.83
N TYR A 198 -1.42 -1.77 -19.22
CA TYR A 198 -0.98 -2.90 -18.44
C TYR A 198 -0.56 -4.09 -19.34
N LEU A 199 0.39 -4.89 -18.88
CA LEU A 199 0.91 -6.05 -19.62
C LEU A 199 -0.08 -7.23 -19.70
N SER A 200 -1.28 -7.07 -19.17
CA SER A 200 -2.34 -8.07 -19.26
C SER A 200 -2.99 -8.04 -20.64
N ASN A 201 -3.26 -9.23 -21.20
CA ASN A 201 -4.03 -9.35 -22.45
C ASN A 201 -5.53 -9.08 -22.28
N LEU A 202 -5.99 -8.95 -21.05
CA LEU A 202 -7.36 -8.66 -20.67
C LEU A 202 -7.37 -7.43 -19.76
N LYS A 203 -8.43 -6.67 -19.82
CA LYS A 203 -8.72 -5.66 -18.79
C LYS A 203 -9.12 -6.38 -17.51
N LEU A 204 -8.13 -6.67 -16.69
CA LEU A 204 -8.26 -7.46 -15.48
C LEU A 204 -8.11 -6.56 -14.25
N ILE A 205 -9.03 -6.72 -13.30
CA ILE A 205 -8.92 -6.12 -11.96
C ILE A 205 -8.96 -7.19 -10.87
N SER A 206 -8.49 -6.82 -9.69
CA SER A 206 -8.57 -7.68 -8.51
C SER A 206 -9.68 -7.21 -7.58
N LEU A 207 -10.50 -8.14 -7.10
CA LEU A 207 -11.53 -7.88 -6.09
C LEU A 207 -11.36 -8.82 -4.89
N THR A 208 -11.76 -8.33 -3.73
CA THR A 208 -11.83 -9.11 -2.48
C THR A 208 -13.29 -9.28 -2.11
N LEU A 209 -13.73 -10.50 -1.83
CA LEU A 209 -15.08 -10.83 -1.37
C LEU A 209 -15.20 -10.90 0.14
N ASN A 210 -14.07 -11.04 0.82
CA ASN A 210 -14.03 -11.18 2.28
C ASN A 210 -12.75 -10.55 2.86
N TYR A 211 -12.79 -10.33 4.17
CA TYR A 211 -11.62 -10.01 4.97
C TYR A 211 -11.45 -11.01 6.10
N GLY A 212 -10.20 -11.29 6.44
CA GLY A 212 -9.86 -12.25 7.46
C GLY A 212 -9.94 -13.69 6.95
N CYS A 213 -9.81 -14.62 7.84
CA CYS A 213 -9.78 -16.04 7.52
C CYS A 213 -10.75 -16.81 8.42
N TYR A 214 -11.59 -17.64 7.84
CA TYR A 214 -12.55 -18.45 8.61
C TYR A 214 -11.86 -19.43 9.57
N HIS A 215 -10.67 -19.92 9.22
CA HIS A 215 -9.90 -20.81 10.07
C HIS A 215 -9.26 -20.09 11.24
N SER A 216 -8.63 -18.96 11.02
CA SER A 216 -8.06 -17.99 12.01
C SER A 216 -7.29 -18.62 13.18
N GLN A 217 -6.66 -19.78 13.00
CA GLN A 217 -5.96 -20.53 14.06
C GLN A 217 -4.51 -20.87 13.72
N CYS A 218 -4.02 -20.48 12.55
CA CYS A 218 -2.66 -20.80 12.14
C CYS A 218 -1.63 -19.95 12.91
N MET A 219 -0.81 -20.58 13.73
CA MET A 219 0.19 -19.90 14.57
C MET A 219 1.25 -19.12 13.80
N PHE A 220 1.47 -19.45 12.53
CA PHE A 220 2.41 -18.76 11.64
C PHE A 220 1.77 -17.61 10.86
N CYS A 221 0.44 -17.49 10.89
CA CYS A 221 -0.29 -16.53 10.06
C CYS A 221 -0.50 -15.21 10.80
N SER A 222 0.04 -14.13 10.24
CA SER A 222 -0.12 -12.80 10.79
C SER A 222 -1.57 -12.29 10.79
N ARG A 223 -2.41 -12.81 9.91
CA ARG A 223 -3.82 -12.41 9.79
C ARG A 223 -4.65 -12.76 11.02
N TYR A 224 -4.28 -13.81 11.77
CA TYR A 224 -4.87 -14.09 13.06
C TYR A 224 -4.82 -12.90 14.03
N PHE A 225 -3.74 -12.11 13.99
CA PHE A 225 -3.55 -10.99 14.91
C PHE A 225 -4.24 -9.70 14.47
N TYR A 226 -4.54 -9.54 13.17
CA TYR A 226 -4.98 -8.28 12.60
C TYR A 226 -6.46 -8.28 12.21
N TYR A 227 -6.97 -9.41 11.72
CA TYR A 227 -8.35 -9.54 11.32
C TYR A 227 -9.08 -10.39 12.33
N ASN A 228 -9.89 -9.73 13.16
CA ASN A 228 -10.64 -10.41 14.20
C ASN A 228 -11.82 -11.18 13.62
N GLY A 229 -11.55 -12.37 13.06
CA GLY A 229 -12.54 -13.24 12.47
C GLY A 229 -12.59 -13.18 10.94
N TYR A 230 -13.70 -13.66 10.40
CA TYR A 230 -14.00 -13.74 8.98
C TYR A 230 -15.22 -12.90 8.66
N HIS A 231 -15.10 -11.99 7.70
CA HIS A 231 -16.14 -11.05 7.32
C HIS A 231 -16.33 -11.08 5.82
N CYS A 232 -17.51 -11.49 5.38
CA CYS A 232 -17.92 -11.44 3.98
C CYS A 232 -18.60 -10.12 3.67
N TYR A 233 -18.37 -9.63 2.46
CA TYR A 233 -19.18 -8.55 1.90
C TYR A 233 -20.55 -9.04 1.48
N ASP A 234 -21.49 -8.12 1.40
CA ASP A 234 -22.81 -8.38 0.86
C ASP A 234 -22.72 -8.82 -0.61
N ILE A 235 -23.28 -9.99 -0.93
CA ILE A 235 -23.20 -10.58 -2.26
C ILE A 235 -23.92 -9.72 -3.30
N ASP A 236 -25.07 -9.16 -2.97
CA ASP A 236 -25.86 -8.38 -3.91
C ASP A 236 -25.09 -7.10 -4.31
N ARG A 237 -24.45 -6.43 -3.35
CA ARG A 237 -23.56 -5.30 -3.64
C ARG A 237 -22.36 -5.68 -4.50
N ILE A 238 -21.77 -6.85 -4.27
CA ILE A 238 -20.66 -7.33 -5.10
C ILE A 238 -21.12 -7.56 -6.52
N LEU A 239 -22.28 -8.17 -6.71
CA LEU A 239 -22.85 -8.43 -8.04
C LEU A 239 -23.21 -7.13 -8.76
N GLU A 240 -23.81 -6.16 -8.08
CA GLU A 240 -24.07 -4.83 -8.62
C GLU A 240 -22.76 -4.16 -9.07
N TYR A 241 -21.71 -4.26 -8.26
CA TYR A 241 -20.43 -3.69 -8.59
C TYR A 241 -19.76 -4.38 -9.78
N ILE A 242 -19.79 -5.70 -9.84
CA ILE A 242 -19.28 -6.46 -10.99
C ILE A 242 -20.03 -6.06 -12.27
N LYS A 243 -21.34 -5.88 -12.19
CA LYS A 243 -22.15 -5.41 -13.30
C LYS A 243 -21.74 -4.02 -13.73
N PHE A 244 -21.57 -3.09 -12.79
CA PHE A 244 -21.08 -1.73 -13.06
C PHE A 244 -19.73 -1.75 -13.79
N LEU A 245 -18.76 -2.53 -13.30
CA LEU A 245 -17.43 -2.66 -13.89
C LEU A 245 -17.49 -3.20 -15.33
N TYR A 246 -18.35 -4.17 -15.57
CA TYR A 246 -18.54 -4.74 -16.89
C TYR A 246 -19.17 -3.74 -17.88
N GLU A 247 -20.23 -3.04 -17.45
CA GLU A 247 -21.02 -2.15 -18.31
C GLU A 247 -20.32 -0.79 -18.54
N ASN A 248 -19.65 -0.22 -17.52
CA ASN A 248 -19.11 1.13 -17.60
C ASN A 248 -17.60 1.16 -17.83
N GLU A 249 -16.84 0.28 -17.15
CA GLU A 249 -15.37 0.25 -17.24
C GLU A 249 -14.86 -0.76 -18.27
N HIS A 250 -15.77 -1.54 -18.87
CA HIS A 250 -15.46 -2.57 -19.85
C HIS A 250 -14.42 -3.58 -19.35
N ILE A 251 -14.49 -3.96 -18.07
CA ILE A 251 -13.64 -4.98 -17.46
C ILE A 251 -13.95 -6.34 -18.08
N GLU A 252 -12.91 -7.04 -18.53
CA GLU A 252 -13.04 -8.34 -19.20
C GLU A 252 -12.83 -9.52 -18.25
N ALA A 253 -12.12 -9.32 -17.16
CA ALA A 253 -11.83 -10.37 -16.18
C ALA A 253 -11.69 -9.81 -14.76
N ILE A 254 -12.06 -10.64 -13.78
CA ILE A 254 -11.91 -10.34 -12.35
C ILE A 254 -11.10 -11.46 -11.70
N TYR A 255 -10.09 -11.09 -10.95
CA TYR A 255 -9.31 -12.00 -10.12
C TYR A 255 -9.71 -11.79 -8.65
N PHE A 256 -10.32 -12.80 -8.05
CA PHE A 256 -10.66 -12.77 -6.63
C PHE A 256 -9.42 -13.10 -5.79
N ILE A 257 -9.08 -12.18 -4.86
CA ILE A 257 -7.92 -12.29 -3.96
C ILE A 257 -8.36 -12.57 -2.52
N ASP A 258 -9.19 -13.58 -2.39
CA ASP A 258 -9.70 -14.02 -1.08
C ASP A 258 -8.77 -15.03 -0.40
N GLU A 259 -9.01 -15.30 0.88
CA GLU A 259 -8.20 -16.18 1.73
C GLU A 259 -8.95 -17.39 2.25
#